data_39bdc9571fa4133b4b675cb6e1eb0301
#
_entry.id   39bdc9571fa4133b4b675cb6e1eb0301
#
_cell.length_a   1.000
_cell.length_b   1.000
_cell.length_c   1.000
_cell.angle_alpha   90.00
_cell.angle_beta   90.00
_cell.angle_gamma   90.00
#
_symmetry.space_group_name_H-M   'P 1'
#
loop_
_entity.id
_entity.type
_entity.pdbx_description
1 polymer ?
#
loop_
_entity_poly.entity_id
_entity_poly.type
_entity_poly.pdbx_seq_one_letter_code
_entity_poly.pdbx_strand_id
1 'polypeptide(L)'
;MNTTALSVNVNKVATLRNTRHLGIPSLTRAATLCLQAGAQGITVHPRPDERHIRATDVPELAALVQQWPGREYNIEGNPFHNLMEVVADVCARGLPVHQVTFVPDAQGQFTSDHGWNFPADAERLRPLIVQAHALGVRVSLFMDADAPAMAAARAVGADRVELYTEPYAAAWGTPAQAAQLQRFADAARAARAAGLGINAGHDLNRDNLTAFLCEVPGVQEVSIGHALIADALELGYSAAVQDYLRCIADAQTAA
;
A
#
# COMPACT_ATOMS: atom_id res chain seq x y z
N MET A 1 -18.50 -7.16 10.37
CA MET A 1 -17.49 -7.42 9.32
C MET A 1 -16.54 -6.22 9.31
N ASN A 2 -15.21 -6.43 9.26
CA ASN A 2 -14.29 -5.31 9.15
C ASN A 2 -14.40 -4.73 7.74
N THR A 3 -14.61 -3.44 7.64
CA THR A 3 -14.66 -2.69 6.37
C THR A 3 -13.24 -2.58 5.81
N THR A 4 -13.04 -2.86 4.52
CA THR A 4 -11.75 -2.62 3.84
C THR A 4 -11.42 -1.14 3.87
N ALA A 5 -10.25 -0.77 4.37
CA ALA A 5 -9.78 0.61 4.40
C ALA A 5 -9.22 1.04 3.04
N LEU A 6 -9.42 2.31 2.68
CA LEU A 6 -8.76 2.95 1.53
C LEU A 6 -7.57 3.76 2.04
N SER A 7 -6.36 3.38 1.67
CA SER A 7 -5.15 4.19 1.80
C SER A 7 -4.80 4.83 0.45
N VAL A 8 -4.63 6.14 0.43
CA VAL A 8 -4.28 6.86 -0.81
C VAL A 8 -2.77 7.00 -0.91
N ASN A 9 -2.19 6.36 -1.93
CA ASN A 9 -0.77 6.52 -2.23
C ASN A 9 -0.54 7.81 -3.04
N VAL A 10 0.15 8.77 -2.43
CA VAL A 10 0.35 10.11 -3.03
C VAL A 10 1.63 10.26 -3.85
N ASN A 11 2.32 9.17 -4.17
CA ASN A 11 3.57 9.22 -4.95
C ASN A 11 3.41 9.95 -6.29
N LYS A 12 2.28 9.78 -7.00
CA LYS A 12 2.07 10.41 -8.31
C LYS A 12 1.83 11.92 -8.21
N VAL A 13 1.28 12.38 -7.08
CA VAL A 13 1.21 13.83 -6.77
C VAL A 13 2.63 14.40 -6.64
N ALA A 14 3.51 13.68 -5.93
CA ALA A 14 4.91 14.06 -5.79
C ALA A 14 5.66 14.02 -7.13
N THR A 15 5.41 13.01 -7.96
CA THR A 15 5.98 12.93 -9.32
C THR A 15 5.63 14.19 -10.13
N LEU A 16 4.35 14.58 -10.13
CA LEU A 16 3.90 15.79 -10.84
C LEU A 16 4.56 17.05 -10.25
N ARG A 17 4.60 17.21 -8.92
CA ARG A 17 5.28 18.31 -8.24
C ARG A 17 6.75 18.42 -8.67
N ASN A 18 7.45 17.29 -8.77
CA ASN A 18 8.88 17.23 -9.05
C ASN A 18 9.25 17.63 -10.50
N THR A 19 8.27 17.73 -11.40
CA THR A 19 8.52 18.23 -12.78
C THR A 19 8.83 19.72 -12.81
N ARG A 20 8.56 20.48 -11.73
CA ARG A 20 8.82 21.92 -11.61
C ARG A 20 9.29 22.28 -10.20
N HIS A 21 10.01 23.39 -10.05
CA HIS A 21 10.48 23.89 -8.74
C HIS A 21 9.48 24.82 -8.03
N LEU A 22 8.18 24.72 -8.33
CA LEU A 22 7.14 25.60 -7.81
C LEU A 22 6.47 25.07 -6.52
N GLY A 23 6.78 23.82 -6.10
CA GLY A 23 6.15 23.20 -4.94
C GLY A 23 4.69 22.80 -5.13
N ILE A 24 4.17 22.85 -6.35
CA ILE A 24 2.79 22.45 -6.71
C ILE A 24 2.79 21.29 -7.69
N PRO A 25 1.80 20.36 -7.57
CA PRO A 25 0.77 20.28 -6.53
C PRO A 25 1.37 20.01 -5.14
N SER A 26 0.76 20.58 -4.08
CA SER A 26 1.19 20.32 -2.70
C SER A 26 0.76 18.92 -2.25
N LEU A 27 1.70 18.13 -1.73
CA LEU A 27 1.44 16.80 -1.19
C LEU A 27 0.51 16.84 0.03
N THR A 28 0.81 17.72 0.98
CA THR A 28 0.00 17.88 2.19
C THR A 28 -1.41 18.32 1.86
N ARG A 29 -1.59 19.20 0.86
CA ARG A 29 -2.93 19.61 0.41
C ARG A 29 -3.68 18.43 -0.23
N ALA A 30 -3.03 17.66 -1.09
CA ALA A 30 -3.64 16.48 -1.72
C ALA A 30 -4.05 15.44 -0.66
N ALA A 31 -3.15 15.10 0.27
CA ALA A 31 -3.42 14.19 1.37
C ALA A 31 -4.58 14.68 2.25
N THR A 32 -4.61 16.00 2.59
CA THR A 32 -5.73 16.61 3.35
C THR A 32 -7.06 16.41 2.64
N LEU A 33 -7.13 16.68 1.32
CA LEU A 33 -8.36 16.52 0.55
C LEU A 33 -8.82 15.05 0.51
N CYS A 34 -7.88 14.11 0.41
CA CYS A 34 -8.19 12.68 0.45
C CYS A 34 -8.74 12.25 1.82
N LEU A 35 -8.12 12.69 2.91
CA LEU A 35 -8.57 12.39 4.28
C LEU A 35 -9.93 13.04 4.58
N GLN A 36 -10.16 14.28 4.15
CA GLN A 36 -11.46 14.96 4.24
C GLN A 36 -12.57 14.23 3.48
N ALA A 37 -12.22 13.62 2.34
CA ALA A 37 -13.16 12.84 1.53
C ALA A 37 -13.46 11.45 2.11
N GLY A 38 -12.76 11.02 3.17
CA GLY A 38 -13.03 9.77 3.88
C GLY A 38 -11.97 8.69 3.73
N ALA A 39 -10.84 8.94 3.07
CA ALA A 39 -9.72 8.00 3.06
C ALA A 39 -9.29 7.65 4.49
N GLN A 40 -8.97 6.37 4.73
CA GLN A 40 -8.57 5.89 6.05
C GLN A 40 -7.06 5.90 6.25
N GLY A 41 -6.28 6.09 5.19
CA GLY A 41 -4.82 6.15 5.28
C GLY A 41 -4.18 6.95 4.16
N ILE A 42 -2.91 7.26 4.38
CA ILE A 42 -1.99 7.82 3.38
C ILE A 42 -0.79 6.89 3.27
N THR A 43 -0.42 6.59 2.04
CA THR A 43 0.74 5.76 1.72
C THR A 43 1.77 6.56 0.92
N VAL A 44 3.04 6.36 1.24
CA VAL A 44 4.18 6.93 0.51
C VAL A 44 5.29 5.91 0.30
N HIS A 45 6.06 6.05 -0.78
CA HIS A 45 7.23 5.22 -1.07
C HIS A 45 8.46 6.12 -1.30
N PRO A 46 9.20 6.50 -0.26
CA PRO A 46 10.40 7.33 -0.39
C PRO A 46 11.56 6.50 -0.95
N ARG A 47 11.71 6.50 -2.27
CA ARG A 47 12.86 5.84 -2.92
C ARG A 47 14.15 6.62 -2.68
N PRO A 48 15.32 5.95 -2.65
CA PRO A 48 16.60 6.62 -2.43
C PRO A 48 16.94 7.73 -3.44
N ASP A 49 16.40 7.65 -4.65
CA ASP A 49 16.61 8.66 -5.70
C ASP A 49 15.62 9.83 -5.67
N GLU A 50 14.70 9.84 -4.72
CA GLU A 50 13.69 10.89 -4.53
C GLU A 50 12.89 11.28 -5.79
N ARG A 51 12.73 10.34 -6.74
CA ARG A 51 12.03 10.60 -8.01
C ARG A 51 10.59 11.10 -7.81
N HIS A 52 10.00 10.81 -6.66
CA HIS A 52 8.68 11.30 -6.25
C HIS A 52 8.70 11.80 -4.79
N ILE A 53 8.54 10.95 -3.79
CA ILE A 53 8.59 11.35 -2.38
C ILE A 53 10.02 11.72 -1.99
N ARG A 54 10.20 12.91 -1.43
CA ARG A 54 11.47 13.41 -0.90
C ARG A 54 11.60 13.07 0.58
N ALA A 55 12.81 13.07 1.11
CA ALA A 55 13.05 12.84 2.54
C ALA A 55 12.27 13.82 3.43
N THR A 56 12.08 15.08 3.00
CA THR A 56 11.31 16.10 3.72
C THR A 56 9.81 15.85 3.73
N ASP A 57 9.26 15.20 2.70
CA ASP A 57 7.82 14.94 2.59
C ASP A 57 7.33 13.97 3.67
N VAL A 58 8.18 13.00 4.04
CA VAL A 58 7.79 11.90 4.92
C VAL A 58 7.38 12.39 6.30
N PRO A 59 8.20 13.17 7.04
CA PRO A 59 7.79 13.71 8.33
C PRO A 59 6.67 14.76 8.22
N GLU A 60 6.58 15.53 7.12
CA GLU A 60 5.48 16.48 6.91
C GLU A 60 4.12 15.75 6.80
N LEU A 61 4.06 14.63 6.06
CA LEU A 61 2.85 13.83 5.94
C LEU A 61 2.54 13.06 7.23
N ALA A 62 3.55 12.58 7.96
CA ALA A 62 3.35 11.97 9.28
C ALA A 62 2.71 12.97 10.26
N ALA A 63 3.22 14.20 10.31
CA ALA A 63 2.65 15.28 11.13
C ALA A 63 1.23 15.67 10.69
N LEU A 64 0.93 15.59 9.39
CA LEU A 64 -0.42 15.78 8.89
C LEU A 64 -1.34 14.66 9.39
N VAL A 65 -0.97 13.39 9.20
CA VAL A 65 -1.81 12.24 9.60
C VAL A 65 -2.04 12.21 11.10
N GLN A 66 -1.08 12.67 11.92
CA GLN A 66 -1.23 12.80 13.37
C GLN A 66 -2.43 13.67 13.78
N GLN A 67 -2.82 14.62 12.93
CA GLN A 67 -3.99 15.49 13.18
C GLN A 67 -5.33 14.80 12.83
N TRP A 68 -5.29 13.56 12.34
CA TRP A 68 -6.46 12.79 11.91
C TRP A 68 -6.60 11.49 12.72
N PRO A 69 -7.20 11.52 13.92
CA PRO A 69 -7.34 10.33 14.76
C PRO A 69 -7.99 9.17 14.01
N GLY A 70 -7.40 7.98 14.15
CA GLY A 70 -7.88 6.76 13.50
C GLY A 70 -7.53 6.64 12.02
N ARG A 71 -6.68 7.55 11.48
CA ARG A 71 -6.10 7.40 10.14
C ARG A 71 -4.70 6.82 10.23
N GLU A 72 -4.32 6.01 9.26
CA GLU A 72 -3.03 5.33 9.24
C GLU A 72 -2.04 5.98 8.27
N TYR A 73 -0.77 5.92 8.61
CA TYR A 73 0.34 6.30 7.73
C TYR A 73 1.18 5.07 7.44
N ASN A 74 1.28 4.71 6.17
CA ASN A 74 2.07 3.60 5.66
C ASN A 74 3.26 4.13 4.86
N ILE A 75 4.47 3.63 5.16
CA ILE A 75 5.69 3.93 4.42
C ILE A 75 6.18 2.66 3.74
N GLU A 76 6.25 2.69 2.42
CA GLU A 76 6.72 1.59 1.59
C GLU A 76 8.20 1.75 1.25
N GLY A 77 8.89 0.66 1.00
CA GLY A 77 10.24 0.68 0.47
C GLY A 77 11.04 -0.59 0.70
N ASN A 78 12.24 -0.61 0.12
CA ASN A 78 13.16 -1.71 0.36
C ASN A 78 13.87 -1.51 1.70
N PRO A 79 13.70 -2.45 2.66
CA PRO A 79 14.29 -2.31 3.99
C PRO A 79 15.83 -2.44 4.00
N PHE A 80 16.43 -2.89 2.91
CA PHE A 80 17.90 -2.94 2.72
C PHE A 80 18.48 -1.63 2.16
N HIS A 81 17.63 -0.66 1.85
CA HIS A 81 18.03 0.69 1.45
C HIS A 81 17.82 1.67 2.62
N ASN A 82 17.20 2.82 2.36
CA ASN A 82 17.01 3.89 3.34
C ASN A 82 15.73 3.77 4.18
N LEU A 83 14.84 2.78 3.92
CA LEU A 83 13.52 2.71 4.54
C LEU A 83 13.58 2.73 6.07
N MET A 84 14.39 1.85 6.65
CA MET A 84 14.46 1.71 8.11
C MET A 84 15.04 2.96 8.81
N GLU A 85 15.95 3.67 8.15
CA GLU A 85 16.49 4.95 8.63
C GLU A 85 15.40 6.03 8.60
N VAL A 86 14.63 6.11 7.51
CA VAL A 86 13.50 7.04 7.36
C VAL A 86 12.43 6.79 8.44
N VAL A 87 12.06 5.53 8.65
CA VAL A 87 11.06 5.16 9.68
C VAL A 87 11.56 5.50 11.08
N ALA A 88 12.81 5.18 11.40
CA ALA A 88 13.41 5.48 12.70
C ALA A 88 13.46 6.99 12.96
N ASP A 89 13.80 7.81 11.96
CA ASP A 89 13.82 9.28 12.07
C ASP A 89 12.42 9.84 12.37
N VAL A 90 11.38 9.36 11.65
CA VAL A 90 9.99 9.79 11.89
C VAL A 90 9.54 9.42 13.31
N CYS A 91 9.79 8.18 13.74
CA CYS A 91 9.45 7.72 15.09
C CYS A 91 10.22 8.49 16.18
N ALA A 92 11.50 8.79 15.96
CA ALA A 92 12.32 9.56 16.91
C ALA A 92 11.82 11.01 17.10
N ARG A 93 11.12 11.56 16.10
CA ARG A 93 10.43 12.87 16.21
C ARG A 93 9.08 12.81 16.92
N GLY A 94 8.65 11.62 17.40
CA GLY A 94 7.34 11.43 18.01
C GLY A 94 6.17 11.50 17.03
N LEU A 95 6.44 11.29 15.73
CA LEU A 95 5.45 11.27 14.68
C LEU A 95 5.00 9.82 14.37
N PRO A 96 3.75 9.62 13.95
CA PRO A 96 3.21 8.28 13.73
C PRO A 96 3.76 7.64 12.45
N VAL A 97 4.12 6.36 12.56
CA VAL A 97 4.21 5.40 11.47
C VAL A 97 3.42 4.18 11.90
N HIS A 98 2.29 3.92 11.27
CA HIS A 98 1.41 2.83 11.67
C HIS A 98 1.80 1.51 11.03
N GLN A 99 2.30 1.57 9.80
CA GLN A 99 2.72 0.43 9.01
C GLN A 99 3.92 0.77 8.16
N VAL A 100 4.77 -0.22 7.95
CA VAL A 100 5.74 -0.24 6.85
C VAL A 100 5.41 -1.38 5.91
N THR A 101 5.47 -1.13 4.61
CA THR A 101 5.39 -2.19 3.60
C THR A 101 6.78 -2.41 3.01
N PHE A 102 7.36 -3.57 3.29
CA PHE A 102 8.65 -3.96 2.74
C PHE A 102 8.48 -4.44 1.30
N VAL A 103 9.16 -3.77 0.38
CA VAL A 103 9.09 -4.00 -1.08
C VAL A 103 10.48 -4.38 -1.59
N PRO A 104 10.63 -5.46 -2.41
CA PRO A 104 11.95 -5.93 -2.87
C PRO A 104 12.55 -5.11 -4.03
N ASP A 105 12.21 -3.84 -4.13
CA ASP A 105 12.65 -2.97 -5.23
C ASP A 105 14.18 -2.84 -5.33
N ALA A 106 14.72 -3.05 -6.52
CA ALA A 106 16.11 -2.71 -6.82
C ALA A 106 16.29 -1.19 -7.03
N GLN A 107 17.49 -0.70 -6.78
CA GLN A 107 17.84 0.67 -7.15
C GLN A 107 17.74 0.83 -8.67
N GLY A 108 17.06 1.89 -9.13
CA GLY A 108 16.86 2.15 -10.56
C GLY A 108 15.67 1.39 -11.18
N GLN A 109 15.01 0.48 -10.48
CA GLN A 109 13.79 -0.17 -10.95
C GLN A 109 12.68 0.86 -11.15
N PHE A 110 11.95 0.79 -12.28
CA PHE A 110 10.94 1.80 -12.62
C PHE A 110 9.74 1.78 -11.68
N THR A 111 9.22 0.58 -11.41
CA THR A 111 8.10 0.34 -10.48
C THR A 111 8.30 -1.00 -9.77
N SER A 112 7.58 -1.24 -8.68
CA SER A 112 7.53 -2.55 -8.03
C SER A 112 6.85 -3.55 -8.97
N ASP A 113 7.48 -4.67 -9.28
CA ASP A 113 7.02 -5.63 -10.29
C ASP A 113 7.01 -7.09 -9.82
N HIS A 114 7.41 -7.35 -8.56
CA HIS A 114 7.39 -8.68 -7.94
C HIS A 114 7.41 -8.59 -6.42
N GLY A 115 6.98 -9.65 -5.75
CA GLY A 115 7.02 -9.82 -4.30
C GLY A 115 8.33 -10.44 -3.80
N TRP A 116 8.45 -10.55 -2.46
CA TRP A 116 9.56 -11.26 -1.83
C TRP A 116 9.55 -12.75 -2.18
N ASN A 117 10.74 -13.31 -2.39
CA ASN A 117 10.91 -14.72 -2.72
C ASN A 117 11.16 -15.54 -1.44
N PHE A 118 10.17 -16.37 -1.06
CA PHE A 118 10.30 -17.29 0.06
C PHE A 118 10.58 -18.73 -0.40
N PRO A 119 11.49 -19.45 0.30
CA PRO A 119 12.13 -19.07 1.57
C PRO A 119 13.42 -18.26 1.45
N ALA A 120 13.89 -17.89 0.25
CA ALA A 120 15.21 -17.31 0.01
C ALA A 120 15.45 -16.00 0.81
N ASP A 121 14.44 -15.14 0.91
CA ASP A 121 14.56 -13.85 1.60
C ASP A 121 14.29 -13.91 3.11
N ALA A 122 13.86 -15.05 3.64
CA ALA A 122 13.39 -15.20 5.02
C ALA A 122 14.40 -14.71 6.06
N GLU A 123 15.63 -15.24 6.01
CA GLU A 123 16.63 -14.96 7.04
C GLU A 123 17.12 -13.51 7.03
N ARG A 124 17.13 -12.87 5.86
CA ARG A 124 17.57 -11.47 5.72
C ARG A 124 16.48 -10.47 6.13
N LEU A 125 15.20 -10.83 6.00
CA LEU A 125 14.08 -9.97 6.38
C LEU A 125 13.82 -9.97 7.90
N ARG A 126 14.00 -11.10 8.56
CA ARG A 126 13.71 -11.29 9.98
C ARG A 126 14.28 -10.18 10.90
N PRO A 127 15.58 -9.81 10.86
CA PRO A 127 16.12 -8.79 11.74
C PRO A 127 15.49 -7.41 11.50
N LEU A 128 15.11 -7.08 10.25
CA LEU A 128 14.50 -5.80 9.89
C LEU A 128 13.03 -5.73 10.35
N ILE A 129 12.32 -6.85 10.30
CA ILE A 129 10.96 -6.97 10.88
C ILE A 129 11.02 -6.76 12.41
N VAL A 130 11.98 -7.39 13.09
CA VAL A 130 12.18 -7.18 14.53
C VAL A 130 12.51 -5.71 14.84
N GLN A 131 13.32 -5.06 14.01
CA GLN A 131 13.65 -3.65 14.18
C GLN A 131 12.39 -2.76 14.01
N ALA A 132 11.54 -3.02 13.02
CA ALA A 132 10.30 -2.28 12.83
C ALA A 132 9.35 -2.46 14.02
N HIS A 133 9.20 -3.70 14.52
CA HIS A 133 8.39 -3.98 15.70
C HIS A 133 8.93 -3.29 16.97
N ALA A 134 10.25 -3.17 17.12
CA ALA A 134 10.85 -2.43 18.24
C ALA A 134 10.53 -0.93 18.21
N LEU A 135 10.20 -0.39 17.03
CA LEU A 135 9.69 0.97 16.85
C LEU A 135 8.17 1.07 17.03
N GLY A 136 7.48 -0.05 17.31
CA GLY A 136 6.02 -0.10 17.42
C GLY A 136 5.27 -0.08 16.09
N VAL A 137 5.96 -0.40 14.99
CA VAL A 137 5.44 -0.30 13.62
C VAL A 137 5.05 -1.69 13.10
N ARG A 138 3.84 -1.81 12.55
CA ARG A 138 3.35 -3.03 11.88
C ARG A 138 4.08 -3.25 10.56
N VAL A 139 4.41 -4.52 10.24
CA VAL A 139 5.12 -4.88 9.01
C VAL A 139 4.19 -5.61 8.04
N SER A 140 4.03 -5.07 6.85
CA SER A 140 3.45 -5.70 5.67
C SER A 140 4.55 -6.11 4.69
N LEU A 141 4.46 -7.31 4.10
CA LEU A 141 5.38 -7.75 3.05
C LEU A 141 4.68 -7.67 1.69
N PHE A 142 5.30 -7.01 0.72
CA PHE A 142 4.83 -6.98 -0.66
C PHE A 142 5.05 -8.36 -1.30
N MET A 143 3.98 -9.03 -1.72
CA MET A 143 3.98 -10.43 -2.10
C MET A 143 3.23 -10.69 -3.40
N ASP A 144 3.75 -11.57 -4.21
CA ASP A 144 2.96 -12.19 -5.27
C ASP A 144 1.81 -13.02 -4.67
N ALA A 145 0.73 -13.19 -5.44
CA ALA A 145 -0.38 -14.07 -5.04
C ALA A 145 0.05 -15.54 -5.12
N ASP A 146 0.94 -15.96 -4.21
CA ASP A 146 1.49 -17.29 -4.07
C ASP A 146 1.10 -17.91 -2.72
N ALA A 147 0.07 -18.76 -2.73
CA ALA A 147 -0.47 -19.35 -1.51
C ALA A 147 0.57 -20.14 -0.68
N PRO A 148 1.48 -20.94 -1.27
CA PRO A 148 2.56 -21.62 -0.54
C PRO A 148 3.50 -20.69 0.24
N ALA A 149 3.74 -19.46 -0.24
CA ALA A 149 4.66 -18.52 0.41
C ALA A 149 4.10 -17.87 1.67
N MET A 150 2.78 -17.86 1.89
CA MET A 150 2.12 -17.12 2.97
C MET A 150 2.53 -17.60 4.37
N ALA A 151 2.66 -18.91 4.58
CA ALA A 151 3.11 -19.45 5.86
C ALA A 151 4.55 -19.02 6.18
N ALA A 152 5.43 -18.95 5.18
CA ALA A 152 6.81 -18.50 5.36
C ALA A 152 6.88 -17.00 5.65
N ALA A 153 6.04 -16.17 5.01
CA ALA A 153 5.90 -14.75 5.34
C ALA A 153 5.48 -14.54 6.80
N ARG A 154 4.56 -15.35 7.31
CA ARG A 154 4.20 -15.31 8.75
C ARG A 154 5.36 -15.75 9.66
N ALA A 155 6.07 -16.81 9.28
CA ALA A 155 7.16 -17.37 10.08
C ALA A 155 8.36 -16.43 10.25
N VAL A 156 8.56 -15.46 9.36
CA VAL A 156 9.59 -14.42 9.54
C VAL A 156 9.13 -13.28 10.44
N GLY A 157 7.86 -13.25 10.83
CA GLY A 157 7.31 -12.27 11.77
C GLY A 157 6.42 -11.20 11.14
N ALA A 158 6.09 -11.28 9.86
CA ALA A 158 5.19 -10.32 9.23
C ALA A 158 3.80 -10.31 9.91
N ASP A 159 3.19 -9.14 9.98
CA ASP A 159 1.83 -8.94 10.46
C ASP A 159 0.82 -9.02 9.33
N ARG A 160 1.19 -8.51 8.17
CA ARG A 160 0.38 -8.46 6.97
C ARG A 160 1.19 -8.85 5.74
N VAL A 161 0.47 -9.14 4.68
CA VAL A 161 0.98 -9.17 3.30
C VAL A 161 0.21 -8.17 2.46
N GLU A 162 0.89 -7.53 1.53
CA GLU A 162 0.26 -6.72 0.49
C GLU A 162 0.38 -7.46 -0.83
N LEU A 163 -0.76 -7.89 -1.36
CA LEU A 163 -0.80 -8.64 -2.61
C LEU A 163 -0.55 -7.72 -3.81
N TYR A 164 0.45 -8.05 -4.64
CA TYR A 164 0.76 -7.36 -5.88
C TYR A 164 -0.29 -7.67 -6.94
N THR A 165 -1.14 -6.70 -7.27
CA THR A 165 -2.37 -6.93 -8.03
C THR A 165 -2.28 -6.66 -9.53
N GLU A 166 -1.12 -6.25 -10.06
CA GLU A 166 -0.93 -6.02 -11.49
C GLU A 166 -1.34 -7.23 -12.36
N PRO A 167 -0.98 -8.49 -12.04
CA PRO A 167 -1.38 -9.64 -12.85
C PRO A 167 -2.91 -9.81 -12.98
N TYR A 168 -3.66 -9.41 -11.94
CA TYR A 168 -5.12 -9.36 -12.01
C TYR A 168 -5.59 -8.18 -12.86
N ALA A 169 -5.03 -6.99 -12.64
CA ALA A 169 -5.39 -5.78 -13.40
C ALA A 169 -5.14 -5.96 -14.91
N ALA A 170 -4.00 -6.55 -15.28
CA ALA A 170 -3.67 -6.87 -16.67
C ALA A 170 -4.61 -7.93 -17.29
N ALA A 171 -5.15 -8.84 -16.47
CA ALA A 171 -6.10 -9.84 -16.91
C ALA A 171 -7.56 -9.34 -16.98
N TRP A 172 -7.85 -8.13 -16.49
CA TRP A 172 -9.19 -7.58 -16.43
C TRP A 172 -9.85 -7.51 -17.81
N GLY A 173 -11.09 -8.00 -17.91
CA GLY A 173 -11.83 -8.07 -19.18
C GLY A 173 -11.33 -9.13 -20.16
N THR A 174 -10.37 -9.98 -19.80
CA THR A 174 -9.86 -11.08 -20.62
C THR A 174 -10.34 -12.44 -20.11
N PRO A 175 -10.22 -13.52 -20.89
CA PRO A 175 -10.53 -14.88 -20.43
C PRO A 175 -9.69 -15.34 -19.22
N ALA A 176 -8.55 -14.70 -18.94
CA ALA A 176 -7.68 -15.05 -17.83
C ALA A 176 -8.14 -14.45 -16.49
N GLN A 177 -9.08 -13.52 -16.47
CA GLN A 177 -9.54 -12.81 -15.28
C GLN A 177 -9.98 -13.74 -14.14
N ALA A 178 -10.82 -14.73 -14.44
CA ALA A 178 -11.34 -15.66 -13.44
C ALA A 178 -10.22 -16.50 -12.80
N ALA A 179 -9.25 -16.94 -13.59
CA ALA A 179 -8.10 -17.69 -13.08
C ALA A 179 -7.21 -16.83 -12.17
N GLN A 180 -7.01 -15.55 -12.50
CA GLN A 180 -6.27 -14.63 -11.62
C GLN A 180 -7.05 -14.36 -10.33
N LEU A 181 -8.34 -14.06 -10.37
CA LEU A 181 -9.15 -13.90 -9.17
C LEU A 181 -9.06 -15.11 -8.25
N GLN A 182 -9.15 -16.33 -8.80
CA GLN A 182 -9.01 -17.56 -8.02
C GLN A 182 -7.63 -17.65 -7.36
N ARG A 183 -6.55 -17.31 -8.09
CA ARG A 183 -5.18 -17.28 -7.55
C ARG A 183 -5.05 -16.32 -6.36
N PHE A 184 -5.59 -15.10 -6.49
CA PHE A 184 -5.61 -14.13 -5.39
C PHE A 184 -6.46 -14.59 -4.21
N ALA A 185 -7.61 -15.18 -4.46
CA ALA A 185 -8.46 -15.75 -3.41
C ALA A 185 -7.77 -16.90 -2.66
N ASP A 186 -7.02 -17.77 -3.35
CA ASP A 186 -6.25 -18.86 -2.74
C ASP A 186 -5.12 -18.31 -1.87
N ALA A 187 -4.37 -17.31 -2.36
CA ALA A 187 -3.33 -16.65 -1.60
C ALA A 187 -3.89 -15.95 -0.35
N ALA A 188 -5.02 -15.26 -0.47
CA ALA A 188 -5.69 -14.61 0.64
C ALA A 188 -6.17 -15.61 1.70
N ARG A 189 -6.76 -16.75 1.29
CA ARG A 189 -7.14 -17.84 2.21
C ARG A 189 -5.93 -18.40 2.96
N ALA A 190 -4.81 -18.63 2.26
CA ALA A 190 -3.58 -19.12 2.85
C ALA A 190 -2.97 -18.10 3.84
N ALA A 191 -2.95 -16.80 3.50
CA ALA A 191 -2.49 -15.74 4.38
C ALA A 191 -3.31 -15.67 5.68
N ARG A 192 -4.65 -15.70 5.57
CA ARG A 192 -5.55 -15.74 6.74
C ARG A 192 -5.33 -16.99 7.60
N ALA A 193 -5.19 -18.15 6.98
CA ALA A 193 -4.92 -19.40 7.70
C ALA A 193 -3.57 -19.36 8.44
N ALA A 194 -2.58 -18.64 7.91
CA ALA A 194 -1.30 -18.38 8.58
C ALA A 194 -1.38 -17.28 9.67
N GLY A 195 -2.53 -16.59 9.84
CA GLY A 195 -2.69 -15.52 10.80
C GLY A 195 -2.13 -14.17 10.33
N LEU A 196 -2.02 -13.96 9.01
CA LEU A 196 -1.65 -12.70 8.40
C LEU A 196 -2.90 -11.84 8.11
N GLY A 197 -2.77 -10.53 8.29
CA GLY A 197 -3.66 -9.57 7.65
C GLY A 197 -3.35 -9.44 6.16
N ILE A 198 -4.32 -8.95 5.39
CA ILE A 198 -4.19 -8.84 3.94
C ILE A 198 -4.43 -7.40 3.52
N ASN A 199 -3.45 -6.83 2.86
CA ASN A 199 -3.57 -5.62 2.06
C ASN A 199 -3.49 -5.99 0.57
N ALA A 200 -3.95 -5.10 -0.29
CA ALA A 200 -3.79 -5.22 -1.73
C ALA A 200 -3.54 -3.83 -2.32
N GLY A 201 -2.85 -3.77 -3.43
CA GLY A 201 -2.54 -2.48 -4.02
C GLY A 201 -1.92 -2.62 -5.40
N HIS A 202 -1.42 -1.50 -5.90
CA HIS A 202 -0.81 -1.27 -7.18
C HIS A 202 -1.85 -0.86 -8.25
N ASP A 203 -2.27 -1.71 -9.17
CA ASP A 203 -3.08 -1.34 -10.35
C ASP A 203 -4.61 -1.56 -10.19
N LEU A 204 -5.08 -1.62 -8.94
CA LEU A 204 -6.52 -1.57 -8.68
C LEU A 204 -7.10 -0.20 -9.06
N ASN A 205 -8.28 -0.23 -9.68
CA ASN A 205 -8.97 0.95 -10.17
C ASN A 205 -10.49 0.80 -9.99
N ARG A 206 -11.28 1.81 -10.38
CA ARG A 206 -12.75 1.81 -10.22
C ARG A 206 -13.45 0.67 -10.96
N ASP A 207 -12.87 0.17 -12.05
CA ASP A 207 -13.50 -0.88 -12.85
C ASP A 207 -13.33 -2.27 -12.23
N ASN A 208 -12.16 -2.53 -11.60
CA ASN A 208 -11.76 -3.87 -11.16
C ASN A 208 -11.83 -4.08 -9.63
N LEU A 209 -11.87 -3.00 -8.83
CA LEU A 209 -11.76 -3.08 -7.37
C LEU A 209 -12.93 -3.84 -6.72
N THR A 210 -14.18 -3.57 -7.11
CA THR A 210 -15.35 -4.21 -6.54
C THR A 210 -15.30 -5.72 -6.75
N ALA A 211 -15.04 -6.16 -7.98
CA ALA A 211 -14.93 -7.59 -8.30
C ALA A 211 -13.78 -8.27 -7.53
N PHE A 212 -12.65 -7.59 -7.39
CA PHE A 212 -11.53 -8.09 -6.59
C PHE A 212 -11.94 -8.33 -5.13
N LEU A 213 -12.57 -7.35 -4.50
CA LEU A 213 -12.97 -7.43 -3.09
C LEU A 213 -14.12 -8.42 -2.83
N CYS A 214 -14.97 -8.68 -3.81
CA CYS A 214 -16.01 -9.73 -3.71
C CYS A 214 -15.38 -11.14 -3.65
N GLU A 215 -14.34 -11.39 -4.44
CA GLU A 215 -13.76 -12.73 -4.63
C GLU A 215 -12.58 -13.01 -3.70
N VAL A 216 -11.82 -11.98 -3.30
CA VAL A 216 -10.62 -12.11 -2.47
C VAL A 216 -10.95 -11.84 -1.00
N PRO A 217 -11.05 -12.89 -0.16
CA PRO A 217 -11.61 -12.75 1.18
C PRO A 217 -10.64 -12.09 2.16
N GLY A 218 -11.17 -11.17 2.97
CA GLY A 218 -10.48 -10.65 4.15
C GLY A 218 -9.43 -9.57 3.86
N VAL A 219 -9.52 -8.90 2.73
CA VAL A 219 -8.71 -7.71 2.43
C VAL A 219 -9.08 -6.61 3.43
N GLN A 220 -8.09 -6.17 4.22
CA GLN A 220 -8.26 -5.17 5.27
C GLN A 220 -7.98 -3.75 4.79
N GLU A 221 -7.12 -3.60 3.77
CA GLU A 221 -6.72 -2.32 3.22
C GLU A 221 -6.42 -2.46 1.73
N VAL A 222 -6.80 -1.44 0.97
CA VAL A 222 -6.31 -1.25 -0.40
C VAL A 222 -5.51 0.05 -0.47
N SER A 223 -4.26 -0.05 -0.99
CA SER A 223 -3.37 1.10 -1.21
C SER A 223 -3.36 1.44 -2.69
N ILE A 224 -4.05 2.53 -3.07
CA ILE A 224 -4.24 2.89 -4.47
C ILE A 224 -3.59 4.23 -4.77
N GLY A 225 -2.70 4.24 -5.77
CA GLY A 225 -1.95 5.43 -6.16
C GLY A 225 -2.24 5.86 -7.59
N HIS A 226 -1.66 5.16 -8.57
CA HIS A 226 -1.66 5.63 -9.97
C HIS A 226 -3.07 5.89 -10.49
N ALA A 227 -3.96 4.92 -10.40
CA ALA A 227 -5.33 5.02 -10.92
C ALA A 227 -6.13 6.12 -10.19
N LEU A 228 -6.09 6.16 -8.85
CA LEU A 228 -6.81 7.16 -8.07
C LEU A 228 -6.34 8.58 -8.38
N ILE A 229 -5.03 8.80 -8.54
CA ILE A 229 -4.52 10.14 -8.88
C ILE A 229 -4.86 10.51 -10.33
N ALA A 230 -4.85 9.55 -11.26
CA ALA A 230 -5.32 9.78 -12.63
C ALA A 230 -6.81 10.21 -12.64
N ASP A 231 -7.66 9.49 -11.92
CA ASP A 231 -9.07 9.87 -11.74
C ASP A 231 -9.22 11.24 -11.08
N ALA A 232 -8.37 11.56 -10.10
CA ALA A 232 -8.41 12.86 -9.42
C ALA A 232 -8.01 14.04 -10.32
N LEU A 233 -7.22 13.82 -11.38
CA LEU A 233 -6.94 14.86 -12.38
C LEU A 233 -8.19 15.25 -13.20
N GLU A 234 -9.13 14.32 -13.35
CA GLU A 234 -10.39 14.54 -14.06
C GLU A 234 -11.53 15.01 -13.15
N LEU A 235 -11.65 14.38 -11.96
CA LEU A 235 -12.80 14.53 -11.06
C LEU A 235 -12.52 15.44 -9.85
N GLY A 236 -11.25 15.69 -9.55
CA GLY A 236 -10.81 16.22 -8.27
C GLY A 236 -10.69 15.13 -7.19
N TYR A 237 -9.82 15.37 -6.19
CA TYR A 237 -9.49 14.37 -5.15
C TYR A 237 -10.71 13.85 -4.39
N SER A 238 -11.61 14.75 -4.00
CA SER A 238 -12.76 14.34 -3.17
C SER A 238 -13.71 13.40 -3.90
N ALA A 239 -14.04 13.69 -5.16
CA ALA A 239 -14.92 12.84 -5.95
C ALA A 239 -14.26 11.50 -6.26
N ALA A 240 -12.97 11.49 -6.65
CA ALA A 240 -12.22 10.26 -6.90
C ALA A 240 -12.20 9.36 -5.65
N VAL A 241 -11.82 9.89 -4.48
CA VAL A 241 -11.81 9.12 -3.22
C VAL A 241 -13.18 8.54 -2.90
N GLN A 242 -14.26 9.32 -3.05
CA GLN A 242 -15.61 8.84 -2.78
C GLN A 242 -16.04 7.74 -3.75
N ASP A 243 -15.59 7.77 -5.02
CA ASP A 243 -15.85 6.71 -5.99
C ASP A 243 -15.19 5.40 -5.56
N TYR A 244 -13.92 5.44 -5.11
CA TYR A 244 -13.25 4.25 -4.58
C TYR A 244 -13.89 3.72 -3.30
N LEU A 245 -14.34 4.60 -2.41
CA LEU A 245 -15.09 4.20 -1.22
C LEU A 245 -16.43 3.55 -1.56
N ARG A 246 -17.12 4.01 -2.64
CA ARG A 246 -18.32 3.33 -3.16
C ARG A 246 -17.98 1.94 -3.68
N CYS A 247 -16.92 1.77 -4.48
CA CYS A 247 -16.49 0.45 -4.96
C CYS A 247 -16.26 -0.54 -3.79
N ILE A 248 -15.65 -0.06 -2.69
CA ILE A 248 -15.43 -0.85 -1.48
C ILE A 248 -16.77 -1.21 -0.80
N ALA A 249 -17.67 -0.24 -0.67
CA ALA A 249 -18.98 -0.46 -0.05
C ALA A 249 -19.85 -1.43 -0.86
N ASP A 250 -19.84 -1.30 -2.17
CA ASP A 250 -20.59 -2.18 -3.08
C ASP A 250 -20.12 -3.64 -2.96
N ALA A 251 -18.82 -3.87 -2.83
CA ALA A 251 -18.28 -5.21 -2.60
C ALA A 251 -18.76 -5.82 -1.27
N GLN A 252 -18.95 -5.01 -0.23
CA GLN A 252 -19.43 -5.49 1.08
C GLN A 252 -20.91 -5.83 1.10
N THR A 253 -21.68 -5.20 0.23
CA THR A 253 -23.13 -5.48 0.11
C THR A 253 -23.41 -6.69 -0.79
N ALA A 254 -22.48 -7.05 -1.66
CA ALA A 254 -22.57 -8.19 -2.57
C ALA A 254 -22.06 -9.52 -1.98
N ALA A 255 -21.29 -9.49 -0.87
CA ALA A 255 -20.72 -10.64 -0.17
C ALA A 255 -21.64 -11.13 0.96
#